data_d4497c05b6ea5f7a14434c1376aa52c1
#
_entry.id   d4497c05b6ea5f7a14434c1376aa52c1
#
_cell.length_a   1.000
_cell.length_b   1.000
_cell.length_c   1.000
_cell.angle_alpha   90.00
_cell.angle_beta   90.00
_cell.angle_gamma   90.00
#
_symmetry.space_group_name_H-M   'P 1'
#
loop_
_entity.id
_entity.type
_entity.pdbx_description
1 polymer ?
#
loop_
_entity_poly.entity_id
_entity_poly.type
_entity_poly.pdbx_seq_one_letter_code
_entity_poly.pdbx_strand_id
1 'polypeptide(L)'
;MKKTLLAAALMAGFAGIAQAETSVTLYGIIDGGIGYDRTKTHANGEKQTRTGLIQGVQLGNRWGLKGTEDLGNGLRATFQLESGFDLATGNQLQGDDSNDRLFGRWATLGLAGDSWGRLDVGRQTTVGSQYFVDVHGQGWDTTGSGSAFRGQDTNRIDNAVIYQTPNFSGFQAGVGYSFQANGGQTAKESGFKDTNKSAITTGIRYANGPIAVAASYDQVRLPVPGVAEKYKNGQTWAVSGSYDFEVVALSLAFGQDFNGKYTSAYGANREYNKNFDYNNYAVALAFPVGEGKLSGEYSMKQPRKAAKDDGEKKQHAFSLAYKHPLSKRTDVYAIGAYVKNLNNQTKDTRTVAGVGLTHRF
;
A
#
# COMPACT_ATOMS: atom_id res chain seq x y z
N MET A 1 10.11 18.83 -30.83
CA MET A 1 11.05 19.91 -30.42
C MET A 1 10.60 20.74 -29.22
N LYS A 2 9.31 21.06 -29.01
CA LYS A 2 8.87 21.87 -27.85
C LYS A 2 8.92 21.15 -26.50
N LYS A 3 8.83 19.82 -26.46
CA LYS A 3 8.86 19.01 -25.21
C LYS A 3 10.26 18.75 -24.67
N THR A 4 11.26 18.73 -25.53
CA THR A 4 12.69 18.57 -25.16
C THR A 4 13.29 19.88 -24.61
N LEU A 5 12.80 21.03 -25.05
CA LEU A 5 13.20 22.34 -24.52
C LEU A 5 12.66 22.59 -23.10
N LEU A 6 11.47 22.07 -22.76
CA LEU A 6 10.91 22.19 -21.41
C LEU A 6 11.68 21.35 -20.38
N ALA A 7 12.11 20.14 -20.76
CA ALA A 7 12.96 19.30 -19.93
C ALA A 7 14.35 19.90 -19.71
N ALA A 8 14.95 20.49 -20.74
CA ALA A 8 16.24 21.17 -20.65
C ALA A 8 16.16 22.47 -19.82
N ALA A 9 15.05 23.23 -19.92
CA ALA A 9 14.82 24.43 -19.13
C ALA A 9 14.60 24.13 -17.65
N LEU A 10 13.92 23.03 -17.32
CA LEU A 10 13.79 22.54 -15.95
C LEU A 10 15.14 22.12 -15.36
N MET A 11 15.97 21.42 -16.13
CA MET A 11 17.31 21.01 -15.68
C MET A 11 18.28 22.20 -15.52
N ALA A 12 18.19 23.21 -16.36
CA ALA A 12 19.01 24.42 -16.27
C ALA A 12 18.59 25.37 -15.16
N GLY A 13 17.29 25.39 -14.79
CA GLY A 13 16.77 26.22 -13.68
C GLY A 13 17.26 25.77 -12.31
N PHE A 14 17.69 24.53 -12.15
CA PHE A 14 18.20 23.99 -10.88
C PHE A 14 19.73 24.16 -10.70
N ALA A 15 20.46 24.61 -11.73
CA ALA A 15 21.93 24.74 -11.67
C ALA A 15 22.44 26.04 -11.00
N GLY A 16 21.56 26.90 -10.49
CA GLY A 16 21.90 28.26 -10.12
C GLY A 16 21.77 28.67 -8.65
N ILE A 17 21.41 27.78 -7.71
CA ILE A 17 21.27 28.15 -6.30
C ILE A 17 22.22 27.29 -5.45
N ALA A 18 23.45 27.81 -5.29
CA ALA A 18 24.38 27.33 -4.28
C ALA A 18 24.00 27.90 -2.91
N GLN A 19 23.91 26.99 -1.91
CA GLN A 19 23.96 27.19 -0.45
C GLN A 19 22.71 26.87 0.39
N ALA A 20 21.84 26.03 -0.07
CA ALA A 20 21.11 25.13 0.83
C ALA A 20 21.32 23.72 0.29
N GLU A 21 21.43 22.68 1.10
CA GLU A 21 21.49 21.30 0.59
C GLU A 21 20.13 20.91 -0.01
N THR A 22 19.79 21.56 -1.12
CA THR A 22 18.60 21.26 -1.91
C THR A 22 18.93 20.03 -2.75
N SER A 23 18.29 18.91 -2.43
CA SER A 23 18.47 17.68 -3.19
C SER A 23 17.19 17.31 -3.92
N VAL A 24 17.31 16.98 -5.21
CA VAL A 24 16.24 16.33 -5.98
C VAL A 24 16.77 14.99 -6.46
N THR A 25 16.05 13.93 -6.10
CA THR A 25 16.43 12.56 -6.44
C THR A 25 15.38 11.95 -7.35
N LEU A 26 15.79 11.48 -8.52
CA LEU A 26 15.03 10.56 -9.34
C LEU A 26 15.27 9.15 -8.78
N TYR A 27 14.20 8.40 -8.57
CA TYR A 27 14.27 7.03 -8.07
C TYR A 27 13.18 6.17 -8.69
N GLY A 28 13.33 4.85 -8.59
CA GLY A 28 12.31 3.94 -9.06
C GLY A 28 12.60 2.48 -8.77
N ILE A 29 11.59 1.66 -9.08
CA ILE A 29 11.64 0.21 -8.98
C ILE A 29 10.99 -0.37 -10.23
N ILE A 30 11.68 -1.31 -10.86
CA ILE A 30 11.16 -2.14 -11.94
C ILE A 30 11.19 -3.59 -11.45
N ASP A 31 10.02 -4.23 -11.47
CA ASP A 31 9.82 -5.62 -11.03
C ASP A 31 9.04 -6.35 -12.11
N GLY A 32 9.65 -7.37 -12.69
CA GLY A 32 9.02 -8.16 -13.74
C GLY A 32 9.68 -9.51 -13.95
N GLY A 33 8.96 -10.42 -14.58
CA GLY A 33 9.42 -11.76 -14.82
C GLY A 33 8.46 -12.57 -15.68
N ILE A 34 8.63 -13.88 -15.65
CA ILE A 34 7.75 -14.83 -16.35
C ILE A 34 7.07 -15.72 -15.32
N GLY A 35 5.79 -15.93 -15.49
CA GLY A 35 5.02 -16.74 -14.55
C GLY A 35 3.71 -17.27 -15.10
N TYR A 36 3.07 -17.99 -14.21
CA TYR A 36 1.78 -18.62 -14.37
C TYR A 36 0.82 -18.08 -13.31
N ASP A 37 -0.36 -17.63 -13.73
CA ASP A 37 -1.44 -17.17 -12.85
C ASP A 37 -2.74 -17.84 -13.30
N ARG A 38 -3.35 -18.59 -12.41
CA ARG A 38 -4.61 -19.27 -12.65
C ARG A 38 -5.63 -18.94 -11.57
N THR A 39 -6.74 -18.38 -11.97
CA THR A 39 -7.94 -18.20 -11.14
C THR A 39 -9.01 -19.19 -11.59
N LYS A 40 -9.65 -19.85 -10.61
CA LYS A 40 -10.81 -20.70 -10.84
C LYS A 40 -11.98 -20.17 -10.02
N THR A 41 -13.09 -19.87 -10.69
CA THR A 41 -14.36 -19.43 -10.08
C THR A 41 -15.32 -20.60 -10.07
N HIS A 42 -15.77 -21.01 -8.87
CA HIS A 42 -16.59 -22.21 -8.71
C HIS A 42 -18.05 -21.95 -9.15
N ALA A 43 -18.57 -20.75 -8.91
CA ALA A 43 -19.98 -20.43 -9.15
C ALA A 43 -20.40 -20.65 -10.63
N ASN A 44 -19.53 -20.32 -11.58
CA ASN A 44 -19.78 -20.47 -13.02
C ASN A 44 -18.84 -21.49 -13.70
N GLY A 45 -17.97 -22.16 -12.93
CA GLY A 45 -16.98 -23.10 -13.46
C GLY A 45 -15.84 -22.46 -14.26
N GLU A 46 -15.78 -21.14 -14.33
CA GLU A 46 -14.80 -20.39 -15.10
C GLU A 46 -13.38 -20.63 -14.62
N LYS A 47 -12.46 -20.77 -15.56
CA LYS A 47 -11.03 -20.89 -15.32
C LYS A 47 -10.31 -19.89 -16.20
N GLN A 48 -9.69 -18.92 -15.59
CA GLN A 48 -8.81 -17.98 -16.26
C GLN A 48 -7.37 -18.37 -16.00
N THR A 49 -6.60 -18.60 -17.05
CA THR A 49 -5.19 -18.98 -16.96
C THR A 49 -4.38 -18.04 -17.83
N ARG A 50 -3.33 -17.47 -17.26
CA ARG A 50 -2.37 -16.63 -17.96
C ARG A 50 -0.96 -17.18 -17.73
N THR A 51 -0.22 -17.40 -18.79
CA THR A 51 1.22 -17.66 -18.79
C THR A 51 1.90 -16.56 -19.59
N GLY A 52 2.90 -15.93 -19.02
CA GLY A 52 3.59 -14.82 -19.68
C GLY A 52 4.23 -13.87 -18.68
N LEU A 53 4.32 -12.60 -19.04
CA LEU A 53 4.89 -11.57 -18.19
C LEU A 53 4.08 -11.42 -16.90
N ILE A 54 4.76 -11.55 -15.77
CA ILE A 54 4.27 -11.15 -14.45
C ILE A 54 5.04 -9.89 -14.03
N GLN A 55 4.39 -9.01 -13.26
CA GLN A 55 5.01 -7.77 -12.87
C GLN A 55 4.53 -7.32 -11.48
N GLY A 56 5.38 -6.55 -10.80
CA GLY A 56 5.06 -6.02 -9.49
C GLY A 56 4.79 -7.08 -8.43
N VAL A 57 5.28 -8.30 -8.62
CA VAL A 57 4.98 -9.45 -7.75
C VAL A 57 5.68 -9.28 -6.41
N GLN A 58 6.92 -8.83 -6.41
CA GLN A 58 7.66 -8.49 -5.19
C GLN A 58 7.37 -7.05 -4.77
N LEU A 59 7.47 -6.10 -5.72
CA LEU A 59 7.27 -4.67 -5.48
C LEU A 59 6.61 -4.01 -6.70
N GLY A 60 5.55 -3.24 -6.48
CA GLY A 60 4.88 -2.54 -7.57
C GLY A 60 5.82 -1.59 -8.33
N ASN A 61 5.81 -1.68 -9.66
CA ASN A 61 6.59 -0.83 -10.55
C ASN A 61 6.28 0.65 -10.33
N ARG A 62 7.32 1.47 -10.22
CA ARG A 62 7.20 2.91 -9.94
C ARG A 62 8.42 3.68 -10.37
N TRP A 63 8.22 4.95 -10.64
CA TRP A 63 9.26 5.95 -10.71
C TRP A 63 8.80 7.23 -10.01
N GLY A 64 9.72 8.05 -9.53
CA GLY A 64 9.34 9.26 -8.84
C GLY A 64 10.49 10.25 -8.67
N LEU A 65 10.10 11.45 -8.29
CA LEU A 65 10.98 12.52 -7.85
C LEU A 65 10.68 12.83 -6.39
N LYS A 66 11.70 12.99 -5.59
CA LYS A 66 11.59 13.52 -4.22
C LYS A 66 12.67 14.56 -4.00
N GLY A 67 12.34 15.56 -3.22
CA GLY A 67 13.29 16.62 -2.91
C GLY A 67 13.15 17.13 -1.49
N THR A 68 14.24 17.71 -1.03
CA THR A 68 14.33 18.37 0.28
C THR A 68 15.08 19.67 0.10
N GLU A 69 14.55 20.75 0.66
CA GLU A 69 15.18 22.06 0.76
C GLU A 69 15.37 22.40 2.24
N ASP A 70 16.59 22.71 2.63
CA ASP A 70 16.87 23.22 3.99
C ASP A 70 16.44 24.69 4.07
N LEU A 71 15.53 24.99 4.99
CA LEU A 71 15.03 26.33 5.27
C LEU A 71 15.75 26.98 6.46
N GLY A 72 16.77 26.32 7.01
CA GLY A 72 17.50 26.73 8.20
C GLY A 72 16.85 26.32 9.51
N ASN A 73 17.64 26.38 10.58
CA ASN A 73 17.20 26.06 11.96
C ASN A 73 16.54 24.66 12.12
N GLY A 74 16.96 23.66 11.31
CA GLY A 74 16.41 22.32 11.31
C GLY A 74 15.04 22.20 10.65
N LEU A 75 14.55 23.25 9.98
CA LEU A 75 13.32 23.25 9.20
C LEU A 75 13.64 22.90 7.75
N ARG A 76 12.84 22.03 7.14
CA ARG A 76 12.97 21.60 5.74
C ARG A 76 11.62 21.62 5.03
N ALA A 77 11.61 22.08 3.79
CA ALA A 77 10.52 21.81 2.85
C ALA A 77 10.80 20.47 2.13
N THR A 78 9.76 19.69 1.89
CA THR A 78 9.89 18.37 1.23
C THR A 78 8.80 18.20 0.19
N PHE A 79 9.09 17.49 -0.89
CA PHE A 79 8.07 17.01 -1.82
C PHE A 79 8.34 15.59 -2.26
N GLN A 80 7.29 14.89 -2.68
CA GLN A 80 7.40 13.59 -3.33
C GLN A 80 6.31 13.43 -4.40
N LEU A 81 6.72 13.08 -5.61
CA LEU A 81 5.86 12.77 -6.75
C LEU A 81 6.21 11.36 -7.22
N GLU A 82 5.27 10.41 -7.17
CA GLU A 82 5.52 9.01 -7.55
C GLU A 82 4.40 8.46 -8.42
N SER A 83 4.78 7.93 -9.59
CA SER A 83 3.91 7.25 -10.54
C SER A 83 4.12 5.75 -10.48
N GLY A 84 3.04 4.97 -10.45
CA GLY A 84 3.09 3.55 -10.74
C GLY A 84 2.83 3.28 -12.22
N PHE A 85 3.45 2.25 -12.76
CA PHE A 85 3.24 1.88 -14.16
C PHE A 85 3.15 0.36 -14.36
N ASP A 86 2.45 -0.03 -15.41
CA ASP A 86 2.37 -1.40 -15.88
C ASP A 86 3.59 -1.68 -16.76
N LEU A 87 4.44 -2.62 -16.37
CA LEU A 87 5.65 -2.96 -17.12
C LEU A 87 5.34 -3.62 -18.47
N ALA A 88 4.20 -4.32 -18.58
CA ALA A 88 3.84 -5.02 -19.80
C ALA A 88 3.35 -4.07 -20.89
N THR A 89 2.67 -2.99 -20.52
CA THR A 89 1.97 -2.08 -21.45
C THR A 89 2.50 -0.66 -21.43
N GLY A 90 3.23 -0.27 -20.39
CA GLY A 90 3.66 1.11 -20.16
C GLY A 90 2.57 2.03 -19.59
N ASN A 91 1.37 1.53 -19.36
CA ASN A 91 0.26 2.33 -18.83
C ASN A 91 0.47 2.76 -17.39
N GLN A 92 -0.14 3.87 -16.99
CA GLN A 92 -0.16 4.29 -15.60
C GLN A 92 -1.01 3.33 -14.75
N LEU A 93 -0.61 3.18 -13.48
CA LEU A 93 -1.37 2.45 -12.47
C LEU A 93 -1.90 3.42 -11.40
N GLN A 94 -2.81 2.94 -10.54
CA GLN A 94 -3.48 3.69 -9.46
C GLN A 94 -4.41 4.82 -9.93
N GLY A 95 -4.74 4.87 -11.21
CA GLY A 95 -5.93 5.56 -11.73
C GLY A 95 -7.21 4.78 -11.46
N ASP A 96 -8.34 5.35 -11.78
CA ASP A 96 -9.64 4.68 -11.89
C ASP A 96 -10.28 5.04 -13.25
N ASP A 97 -11.40 4.40 -13.57
CA ASP A 97 -12.10 4.56 -14.88
C ASP A 97 -12.48 6.02 -15.18
N SER A 98 -12.41 6.92 -14.20
CA SER A 98 -12.78 8.32 -14.31
C SER A 98 -11.60 9.29 -14.15
N ASN A 99 -10.43 8.82 -13.69
CA ASN A 99 -9.28 9.68 -13.39
C ASN A 99 -7.94 9.03 -13.73
N ASP A 100 -7.31 9.49 -14.81
CA ASP A 100 -5.90 9.23 -15.06
C ASP A 100 -5.05 10.00 -14.04
N ARG A 101 -4.18 9.28 -13.32
CA ARG A 101 -3.34 9.87 -12.27
C ARG A 101 -1.87 9.71 -12.61
N LEU A 102 -1.24 10.78 -13.10
CA LEU A 102 0.21 10.76 -13.36
C LEU A 102 0.99 10.38 -12.09
N PHE A 103 0.62 10.92 -10.94
CA PHE A 103 1.25 10.62 -9.66
C PHE A 103 0.27 9.86 -8.73
N GLY A 104 -0.15 8.68 -9.18
CA GLY A 104 -1.16 7.89 -8.48
C GLY A 104 -0.68 7.25 -7.17
N ARG A 105 0.65 7.24 -6.88
CA ARG A 105 1.21 6.67 -5.65
C ARG A 105 1.47 7.71 -4.58
N TRP A 106 2.20 8.80 -4.92
CA TRP A 106 2.49 9.93 -4.03
C TRP A 106 2.40 11.23 -4.82
N ALA A 107 1.77 12.25 -4.26
CA ALA A 107 1.80 13.62 -4.72
C ALA A 107 1.69 14.50 -3.49
N THR A 108 2.83 14.84 -2.87
CA THR A 108 2.88 15.52 -1.58
C THR A 108 3.83 16.69 -1.58
N LEU A 109 3.45 17.70 -0.79
CA LEU A 109 4.28 18.80 -0.32
C LEU A 109 4.25 18.78 1.20
N GLY A 110 5.38 19.00 1.86
CA GLY A 110 5.46 18.94 3.31
C GLY A 110 6.49 19.86 3.93
N LEU A 111 6.39 19.98 5.25
CA LEU A 111 7.39 20.57 6.12
C LEU A 111 7.86 19.51 7.11
N ALA A 112 9.16 19.52 7.39
CA ALA A 112 9.77 18.63 8.38
C ALA A 112 10.71 19.41 9.29
N GLY A 113 10.76 19.01 10.56
CA GLY A 113 11.67 19.58 11.54
C GLY A 113 12.14 18.52 12.53
N ASP A 114 13.40 18.63 12.95
CA ASP A 114 14.03 17.59 13.77
C ASP A 114 13.36 17.42 15.13
N SER A 115 12.84 18.50 15.69
CA SER A 115 12.20 18.53 17.03
C SER A 115 10.71 18.19 17.03
N TRP A 116 10.00 18.46 15.91
CA TRP A 116 8.55 18.34 15.88
C TRP A 116 8.01 17.29 14.88
N GLY A 117 8.86 16.78 13.98
CA GLY A 117 8.47 15.75 13.02
C GLY A 117 8.14 16.27 11.63
N ARG A 118 7.08 15.75 11.00
CA ARG A 118 6.75 16.04 9.61
C ARG A 118 5.24 16.22 9.41
N LEU A 119 4.87 17.21 8.61
CA LEU A 119 3.51 17.47 8.14
C LEU A 119 3.50 17.44 6.61
N ASP A 120 2.71 16.55 6.03
CA ASP A 120 2.55 16.42 4.58
C ASP A 120 1.12 16.67 4.15
N VAL A 121 0.95 17.37 3.04
CA VAL A 121 -0.33 17.58 2.37
C VAL A 121 -0.33 16.93 0.98
N GLY A 122 -1.47 16.38 0.56
CA GLY A 122 -1.64 15.77 -0.76
C GLY A 122 -2.00 14.29 -0.73
N ARG A 123 -1.82 13.62 -1.89
CA ARG A 123 -2.09 12.20 -2.03
C ARG A 123 -0.93 11.37 -1.49
N GLN A 124 -1.24 10.46 -0.59
CA GLN A 124 -0.24 9.60 0.04
C GLN A 124 -0.85 8.35 0.67
N THR A 125 0.00 7.43 1.10
CA THR A 125 -0.39 6.24 1.84
C THR A 125 -0.87 6.63 3.25
N THR A 126 -1.90 5.97 3.75
CA THR A 126 -2.37 6.17 5.13
C THR A 126 -1.29 5.83 6.15
N VAL A 127 -1.37 6.42 7.33
CA VAL A 127 -0.47 6.06 8.47
C VAL A 127 -0.61 4.58 8.78
N GLY A 128 -1.84 4.06 8.75
CA GLY A 128 -2.12 2.65 8.99
C GLY A 128 -1.36 1.74 8.03
N SER A 129 -1.41 2.03 6.73
CA SER A 129 -0.67 1.26 5.73
C SER A 129 0.84 1.38 5.88
N GLN A 130 1.36 2.58 6.13
CA GLN A 130 2.81 2.78 6.30
C GLN A 130 3.34 1.93 7.45
N TYR A 131 2.73 2.04 8.63
CA TYR A 131 3.24 1.38 9.83
C TYR A 131 3.02 -0.13 9.82
N PHE A 132 1.93 -0.61 9.23
CA PHE A 132 1.70 -2.04 9.04
C PHE A 132 2.77 -2.66 8.13
N VAL A 133 3.02 -2.05 6.97
CA VAL A 133 4.00 -2.54 5.99
C VAL A 133 5.43 -2.47 6.52
N ASP A 134 5.76 -1.44 7.29
CA ASP A 134 7.10 -1.28 7.89
C ASP A 134 7.42 -2.39 8.92
N VAL A 135 6.41 -2.96 9.57
CA VAL A 135 6.57 -3.99 10.62
C VAL A 135 6.33 -5.40 10.08
N HIS A 136 5.21 -5.61 9.40
CA HIS A 136 4.87 -6.96 8.90
C HIS A 136 5.53 -7.28 7.55
N GLY A 137 5.91 -6.24 6.82
CA GLY A 137 6.39 -6.34 5.45
C GLY A 137 5.24 -6.36 4.44
N GLN A 138 5.59 -6.22 3.18
CA GLN A 138 4.66 -6.49 2.09
C GLN A 138 4.69 -7.98 1.83
N GLY A 139 3.62 -8.67 2.16
CA GLY A 139 3.40 -9.99 1.64
C GLY A 139 3.26 -9.90 0.13
N TRP A 140 3.97 -10.73 -0.58
CA TRP A 140 4.06 -10.82 -2.04
C TRP A 140 2.73 -10.47 -2.75
N ASP A 141 2.47 -9.15 -2.91
CA ASP A 141 1.26 -8.56 -3.48
C ASP A 141 -0.04 -9.23 -2.98
N THR A 142 -0.96 -9.53 -3.85
CA THR A 142 -2.29 -10.09 -3.54
C THR A 142 -2.28 -11.56 -3.12
N THR A 143 -1.13 -12.22 -3.07
CA THR A 143 -0.99 -13.64 -2.71
C THR A 143 -0.45 -13.87 -1.32
N GLY A 144 0.10 -12.84 -0.68
CA GLY A 144 0.57 -12.88 0.70
C GLY A 144 -0.41 -12.23 1.68
N SER A 145 0.10 -11.50 2.66
CA SER A 145 -0.69 -10.77 3.67
C SER A 145 -1.65 -9.77 3.05
N GLY A 146 -1.30 -9.15 1.94
CA GLY A 146 -2.18 -8.25 1.18
C GLY A 146 -3.49 -8.89 0.76
N SER A 147 -3.58 -10.22 0.65
CA SER A 147 -4.84 -10.90 0.37
C SER A 147 -5.84 -10.85 1.54
N ALA A 148 -5.36 -10.79 2.77
CA ALA A 148 -6.17 -10.70 3.98
C ALA A 148 -6.26 -9.25 4.50
N PHE A 149 -5.16 -8.50 4.49
CA PHE A 149 -5.04 -7.16 5.08
C PHE A 149 -5.17 -6.03 4.05
N ARG A 150 -6.11 -6.13 3.13
CA ARG A 150 -6.32 -5.08 2.11
C ARG A 150 -6.51 -3.67 2.66
N GLY A 151 -6.99 -3.56 3.91
CA GLY A 151 -7.16 -2.30 4.60
C GLY A 151 -5.87 -1.62 5.02
N GLN A 152 -4.83 -2.40 5.24
CA GLN A 152 -3.50 -1.95 5.66
C GLN A 152 -2.46 -2.11 4.55
N ASP A 153 -2.77 -2.82 3.47
CA ASP A 153 -1.83 -2.99 2.38
C ASP A 153 -1.99 -1.88 1.34
N THR A 154 -0.98 -1.02 1.27
CA THR A 154 -0.86 0.05 0.26
C THR A 154 -2.09 0.96 0.07
N ASN A 155 -2.87 1.17 1.13
CA ASN A 155 -4.04 2.05 1.10
C ASN A 155 -3.63 3.52 0.97
N ARG A 156 -4.12 4.22 -0.06
CA ARG A 156 -3.82 5.63 -0.35
C ARG A 156 -5.08 6.47 -0.31
N ILE A 157 -4.93 7.68 0.20
CA ILE A 157 -6.00 8.67 0.29
C ILE A 157 -5.59 9.98 -0.39
N ASP A 158 -6.56 10.63 -1.04
CA ASP A 158 -6.41 11.94 -1.65
C ASP A 158 -6.70 13.05 -0.62
N ASN A 159 -6.35 14.29 -0.95
CA ASN A 159 -6.66 15.49 -0.15
C ASN A 159 -6.34 15.31 1.34
N ALA A 160 -5.23 14.65 1.63
CA ALA A 160 -4.82 14.33 3.00
C ALA A 160 -3.92 15.42 3.60
N VAL A 161 -4.03 15.56 4.90
CA VAL A 161 -3.08 16.24 5.77
C VAL A 161 -2.64 15.19 6.80
N ILE A 162 -1.36 14.82 6.81
CA ILE A 162 -0.82 13.80 7.71
C ILE A 162 0.37 14.39 8.48
N TYR A 163 0.29 14.27 9.79
CA TYR A 163 1.39 14.56 10.70
C TYR A 163 2.01 13.25 11.24
N GLN A 164 3.34 13.23 11.31
CA GLN A 164 4.11 12.15 11.94
C GLN A 164 5.15 12.74 12.89
N THR A 165 5.26 12.19 14.10
CA THR A 165 6.27 12.61 15.08
C THR A 165 7.68 12.32 14.58
N PRO A 166 8.70 12.94 15.18
CA PRO A 166 10.08 12.42 15.09
C PRO A 166 10.13 10.97 15.57
N ASN A 167 11.23 10.31 15.26
CA ASN A 167 11.54 9.00 15.86
C ASN A 167 12.18 9.22 17.24
N PHE A 168 11.46 8.86 18.30
CA PHE A 168 11.91 8.94 19.67
C PHE A 168 12.47 7.57 20.11
N SER A 169 13.76 7.32 19.84
CA SER A 169 14.44 6.06 20.19
C SER A 169 13.71 4.80 19.70
N GLY A 170 13.19 4.86 18.48
CA GLY A 170 12.44 3.77 17.85
C GLY A 170 10.92 3.98 17.84
N PHE A 171 10.36 4.81 18.71
CA PHE A 171 8.94 5.12 18.77
C PHE A 171 8.56 6.24 17.80
N GLN A 172 7.48 6.04 17.07
CA GLN A 172 6.85 7.02 16.18
C GLN A 172 5.33 6.92 16.26
N ALA A 173 4.64 8.05 16.13
CA ALA A 173 3.19 8.14 16.00
C ALA A 173 2.81 8.97 14.79
N GLY A 174 1.64 8.70 14.22
CA GLY A 174 1.11 9.47 13.11
C GLY A 174 -0.40 9.61 13.20
N VAL A 175 -0.91 10.73 12.69
CA VAL A 175 -2.35 11.01 12.54
C VAL A 175 -2.57 11.81 11.27
N GLY A 176 -3.68 11.54 10.59
CA GLY A 176 -4.04 12.27 9.39
C GLY A 176 -5.53 12.35 9.17
N TYR A 177 -5.92 13.32 8.39
CA TYR A 177 -7.27 13.53 7.94
C TYR A 177 -7.27 13.75 6.41
N SER A 178 -8.24 13.16 5.74
CA SER A 178 -8.53 13.44 4.33
C SER A 178 -9.90 14.08 4.21
N PHE A 179 -9.94 15.19 3.48
CA PHE A 179 -11.20 15.90 3.19
C PHE A 179 -12.04 15.16 2.15
N GLN A 180 -11.40 14.44 1.23
CA GLN A 180 -12.02 13.53 0.24
C GLN A 180 -11.03 12.41 -0.09
N ALA A 181 -11.29 11.22 0.40
CA ALA A 181 -10.33 10.11 0.34
C ALA A 181 -10.09 9.56 -1.07
N ASN A 182 -10.98 9.84 -2.02
CA ASN A 182 -10.81 9.42 -3.41
C ASN A 182 -11.41 10.46 -4.37
N GLY A 183 -10.56 11.02 -5.24
CA GLY A 183 -10.92 12.04 -6.22
C GLY A 183 -10.86 13.47 -5.69
N GLY A 184 -11.39 14.41 -6.47
CA GLY A 184 -11.45 15.82 -6.13
C GLY A 184 -12.45 16.10 -5.01
N GLN A 185 -12.11 17.04 -4.15
CA GLN A 185 -13.05 17.54 -3.13
C GLN A 185 -14.15 18.37 -3.81
N THR A 186 -15.41 18.09 -3.44
CA THR A 186 -16.55 18.88 -3.88
C THR A 186 -16.92 19.97 -2.87
N ALA A 187 -17.27 21.15 -3.37
CA ALA A 187 -17.77 22.22 -2.52
C ALA A 187 -19.12 21.83 -1.89
N LYS A 188 -19.31 22.21 -0.63
CA LYS A 188 -20.61 22.05 0.03
C LYS A 188 -21.53 23.19 -0.41
N GLU A 189 -22.66 22.86 -1.03
CA GLU A 189 -23.69 23.83 -1.33
C GLU A 189 -24.47 24.22 -0.07
N SER A 190 -24.91 25.49 -0.01
CA SER A 190 -25.69 25.98 1.12
C SER A 190 -27.01 25.22 1.24
N GLY A 191 -27.33 24.72 2.43
CA GLY A 191 -28.52 23.91 2.70
C GLY A 191 -28.39 22.41 2.44
N PHE A 192 -27.30 21.96 1.81
CA PHE A 192 -27.03 20.53 1.56
C PHE A 192 -25.98 19.95 2.51
N LYS A 193 -26.03 18.66 2.76
CA LYS A 193 -25.02 17.94 3.54
C LYS A 193 -23.74 17.79 2.72
N ASP A 194 -22.60 17.78 3.42
CA ASP A 194 -21.31 17.45 2.82
C ASP A 194 -21.32 16.01 2.30
N THR A 195 -21.07 15.84 0.99
CA THR A 195 -21.01 14.56 0.27
C THR A 195 -19.61 13.98 0.19
N ASN A 196 -18.59 14.71 0.64
CA ASN A 196 -17.21 14.24 0.60
C ASN A 196 -17.02 12.98 1.46
N LYS A 197 -16.23 12.03 0.93
CA LYS A 197 -15.83 10.80 1.62
C LYS A 197 -14.59 11.08 2.48
N SER A 198 -14.75 11.78 3.59
CA SER A 198 -13.64 12.07 4.48
C SER A 198 -13.05 10.81 5.10
N ALA A 199 -11.76 10.86 5.46
CA ALA A 199 -11.08 9.75 6.12
C ALA A 199 -10.24 10.23 7.31
N ILE A 200 -10.06 9.33 8.27
CA ILE A 200 -9.12 9.47 9.39
C ILE A 200 -8.16 8.31 9.31
N THR A 201 -6.87 8.59 9.52
CA THR A 201 -5.81 7.59 9.64
C THR A 201 -4.96 7.88 10.86
N THR A 202 -4.59 6.85 11.60
CA THR A 202 -3.71 6.99 12.77
C THR A 202 -2.95 5.70 13.04
N GLY A 203 -1.83 5.81 13.72
CA GLY A 203 -1.05 4.67 14.13
C GLY A 203 0.13 5.05 15.03
N ILE A 204 0.65 4.03 15.66
CA ILE A 204 1.88 4.06 16.43
C ILE A 204 2.76 2.91 15.99
N ARG A 205 4.07 3.12 16.01
CA ARG A 205 5.04 2.04 15.80
C ARG A 205 6.24 2.20 16.72
N TYR A 206 6.86 1.08 17.01
CA TYR A 206 8.14 1.02 17.67
C TYR A 206 9.05 0.06 16.92
N ALA A 207 10.28 0.46 16.63
CA ALA A 207 11.29 -0.38 16.01
C ALA A 207 12.65 -0.07 16.61
N ASN A 208 13.25 -1.04 17.28
CA ASN A 208 14.57 -0.92 17.88
C ASN A 208 15.22 -2.31 17.97
N GLY A 209 16.45 -2.43 17.45
CA GLY A 209 17.15 -3.70 17.37
C GLY A 209 16.32 -4.77 16.63
N PRO A 210 16.17 -5.99 17.16
CA PRO A 210 15.46 -7.06 16.50
C PRO A 210 13.93 -6.95 16.56
N ILE A 211 13.37 -6.02 17.34
CA ILE A 211 11.93 -5.89 17.59
C ILE A 211 11.34 -4.76 16.74
N ALA A 212 10.22 -5.04 16.07
CA ALA A 212 9.33 -4.00 15.55
C ALA A 212 7.87 -4.35 15.87
N VAL A 213 7.08 -3.35 16.28
CA VAL A 213 5.63 -3.49 16.53
C VAL A 213 4.90 -2.27 16.01
N ALA A 214 3.66 -2.47 15.54
CA ALA A 214 2.79 -1.38 15.12
C ALA A 214 1.33 -1.66 15.49
N ALA A 215 0.59 -0.58 15.71
CA ALA A 215 -0.86 -0.58 15.79
C ALA A 215 -1.42 0.56 14.95
N SER A 216 -2.49 0.31 14.21
CA SER A 216 -3.03 1.27 13.26
C SER A 216 -4.56 1.21 13.18
N TYR A 217 -5.14 2.33 12.78
CA TYR A 217 -6.57 2.48 12.54
C TYR A 217 -6.82 3.44 11.39
N ASP A 218 -7.65 3.00 10.45
CA ASP A 218 -8.14 3.81 9.31
C ASP A 218 -9.67 3.77 9.27
N GLN A 219 -10.29 4.93 9.01
CA GLN A 219 -11.73 5.07 8.85
C GLN A 219 -12.02 5.92 7.61
N VAL A 220 -13.00 5.51 6.81
CA VAL A 220 -13.52 6.28 5.67
C VAL A 220 -15.02 6.41 5.78
N ARG A 221 -15.54 7.63 5.60
CA ARG A 221 -16.98 7.92 5.54
C ARG A 221 -17.52 7.47 4.18
N LEU A 222 -18.49 6.57 4.17
CA LEU A 222 -19.03 5.94 2.96
C LEU A 222 -20.52 6.22 2.81
N PRO A 223 -21.02 6.60 1.61
CA PRO A 223 -22.44 6.72 1.34
C PRO A 223 -23.12 5.36 1.44
N VAL A 224 -24.33 5.34 1.99
CA VAL A 224 -25.18 4.14 2.05
C VAL A 224 -25.97 4.03 0.75
N PRO A 225 -25.81 2.98 -0.06
CA PRO A 225 -26.52 2.83 -1.32
C PRO A 225 -28.06 2.88 -1.13
N GLY A 226 -28.72 3.60 -2.03
CA GLY A 226 -30.21 3.72 -2.03
C GLY A 226 -30.80 4.57 -0.92
N VAL A 227 -30.00 5.20 -0.07
CA VAL A 227 -30.49 6.08 1.00
C VAL A 227 -29.81 7.45 0.89
N ALA A 228 -30.54 8.43 0.40
CA ALA A 228 -30.03 9.79 0.23
C ALA A 228 -29.46 10.35 1.55
N GLU A 229 -28.35 11.05 1.46
CA GLU A 229 -27.68 11.73 2.58
C GLU A 229 -27.32 10.86 3.80
N LYS A 230 -27.33 9.55 3.68
CA LYS A 230 -26.92 8.63 4.74
C LYS A 230 -25.51 8.11 4.51
N TYR A 231 -24.69 8.22 5.53
CA TYR A 231 -23.30 7.76 5.53
C TYR A 231 -23.03 6.82 6.69
N LYS A 232 -22.11 5.91 6.49
CA LYS A 232 -21.55 5.02 7.51
C LYS A 232 -20.05 4.94 7.37
N ASN A 233 -19.37 4.58 8.45
CA ASN A 233 -17.93 4.47 8.46
C ASN A 233 -17.49 3.06 8.10
N GLY A 234 -16.71 2.92 7.03
CA GLY A 234 -15.88 1.76 6.77
C GLY A 234 -14.61 1.89 7.61
N GLN A 235 -14.30 0.87 8.40
CA GLN A 235 -13.20 0.91 9.37
C GLN A 235 -12.28 -0.28 9.18
N THR A 236 -11.00 -0.09 9.47
CA THR A 236 -10.03 -1.16 9.56
C THR A 236 -9.01 -0.83 10.64
N TRP A 237 -8.58 -1.81 11.41
CA TRP A 237 -7.48 -1.68 12.33
C TRP A 237 -6.62 -2.94 12.31
N ALA A 238 -5.35 -2.79 12.64
CA ALA A 238 -4.44 -3.90 12.77
C ALA A 238 -3.40 -3.65 13.84
N VAL A 239 -2.91 -4.75 14.42
CA VAL A 239 -1.68 -4.82 15.19
C VAL A 239 -0.75 -5.80 14.50
N SER A 240 0.52 -5.46 14.44
CA SER A 240 1.57 -6.31 13.87
C SER A 240 2.82 -6.25 14.72
N GLY A 241 3.61 -7.33 14.67
CA GLY A 241 4.88 -7.42 15.35
C GLY A 241 5.84 -8.31 14.59
N SER A 242 7.12 -7.98 14.63
CA SER A 242 8.19 -8.82 14.10
C SER A 242 9.36 -8.90 15.06
N TYR A 243 10.05 -10.04 15.02
CA TYR A 243 11.27 -10.29 15.74
C TYR A 243 12.28 -10.99 14.85
N ASP A 244 13.48 -10.44 14.77
CA ASP A 244 14.60 -11.03 14.05
C ASP A 244 15.50 -11.81 15.03
N PHE A 245 15.49 -13.14 14.91
CA PHE A 245 16.34 -14.05 15.70
C PHE A 245 17.71 -14.29 15.03
N GLU A 246 18.06 -13.52 13.99
CA GLU A 246 19.24 -13.68 13.13
C GLU A 246 19.15 -14.92 12.20
N VAL A 247 18.80 -16.09 12.73
CA VAL A 247 18.62 -17.33 11.97
C VAL A 247 17.25 -17.45 11.32
N VAL A 248 16.26 -16.73 11.86
CA VAL A 248 14.89 -16.63 11.32
C VAL A 248 14.26 -15.33 11.77
N ALA A 249 13.59 -14.64 10.89
CA ALA A 249 12.71 -13.53 11.25
C ALA A 249 11.24 -14.01 11.27
N LEU A 250 10.53 -13.73 12.35
CA LEU A 250 9.11 -14.02 12.53
C LEU A 250 8.31 -12.72 12.47
N SER A 251 7.22 -12.70 11.70
CA SER A 251 6.24 -11.60 11.73
C SER A 251 4.83 -12.15 11.96
N LEU A 252 4.08 -11.45 12.80
CA LEU A 252 2.68 -11.77 13.13
C LEU A 252 1.81 -10.55 12.92
N ALA A 253 0.58 -10.75 12.45
CA ALA A 253 -0.39 -9.69 12.35
C ALA A 253 -1.81 -10.19 12.66
N PHE A 254 -2.58 -9.31 13.30
CA PHE A 254 -4.01 -9.46 13.54
C PHE A 254 -4.72 -8.14 13.26
N GLY A 255 -5.92 -8.20 12.65
CA GLY A 255 -6.71 -7.01 12.38
C GLY A 255 -8.17 -7.34 12.10
N GLN A 256 -8.96 -6.29 11.94
CA GLN A 256 -10.40 -6.40 11.61
C GLN A 256 -10.80 -5.34 10.60
N ASP A 257 -11.72 -5.73 9.70
CA ASP A 257 -12.38 -4.83 8.75
C ASP A 257 -13.88 -4.76 9.05
N PHE A 258 -14.46 -3.56 8.96
CA PHE A 258 -15.90 -3.31 9.20
C PHE A 258 -16.50 -2.41 8.13
N ASN A 259 -17.71 -2.76 7.66
CA ASN A 259 -18.62 -1.91 6.86
C ASN A 259 -18.06 -1.34 5.56
N GLY A 260 -16.87 -1.72 5.13
CA GLY A 260 -16.22 -1.08 3.98
C GLY A 260 -15.58 -2.09 3.04
N LYS A 261 -16.29 -2.52 1.98
CA LYS A 261 -15.75 -3.39 0.94
C LYS A 261 -14.78 -2.61 0.05
N TYR A 262 -13.58 -3.14 -0.15
CA TYR A 262 -12.59 -2.59 -1.08
C TYR A 262 -12.98 -2.95 -2.51
N THR A 263 -13.08 -1.95 -3.38
CA THR A 263 -13.47 -2.11 -4.79
C THR A 263 -12.30 -2.01 -5.76
N SER A 264 -11.15 -1.52 -5.28
CA SER A 264 -9.92 -1.40 -6.05
C SER A 264 -8.74 -2.01 -5.31
N ALA A 265 -7.78 -2.54 -6.06
CA ALA A 265 -6.51 -3.04 -5.51
C ALA A 265 -5.57 -1.91 -5.04
N TYR A 266 -5.76 -0.67 -5.53
CA TYR A 266 -4.79 0.42 -5.38
C TYR A 266 -5.40 1.71 -4.82
N GLY A 267 -6.04 1.70 -3.67
CA GLY A 267 -6.48 2.94 -3.10
C GLY A 267 -7.66 2.86 -2.16
N ALA A 268 -8.13 4.03 -1.70
CA ALA A 268 -9.24 4.16 -0.76
C ALA A 268 -10.62 3.92 -1.38
N ASN A 269 -10.70 3.29 -2.55
CA ASN A 269 -11.97 2.94 -3.17
C ASN A 269 -12.67 1.88 -2.34
N ARG A 270 -13.59 2.35 -1.51
CA ARG A 270 -14.44 1.51 -0.66
C ARG A 270 -15.89 1.83 -0.93
N GLU A 271 -16.72 0.81 -0.85
CA GLU A 271 -18.17 0.93 -0.82
C GLU A 271 -18.70 0.48 0.53
N TYR A 272 -19.78 1.12 0.98
CA TYR A 272 -20.46 0.67 2.18
C TYR A 272 -21.07 -0.71 1.96
N ASN A 273 -20.72 -1.65 2.82
CA ASN A 273 -21.35 -2.96 2.89
C ASN A 273 -21.48 -3.36 4.36
N LYS A 274 -22.71 -3.39 4.87
CA LYS A 274 -23.02 -3.75 6.26
C LYS A 274 -22.56 -5.15 6.65
N ASN A 275 -22.41 -6.03 5.64
CA ASN A 275 -21.99 -7.42 5.83
C ASN A 275 -20.48 -7.60 5.72
N PHE A 276 -19.72 -6.54 5.39
CA PHE A 276 -18.27 -6.59 5.36
C PHE A 276 -17.71 -6.52 6.79
N ASP A 277 -17.54 -7.68 7.41
CA ASP A 277 -17.06 -7.84 8.79
C ASP A 277 -16.13 -9.07 8.86
N TYR A 278 -14.82 -8.83 9.06
CA TYR A 278 -13.81 -9.88 9.00
C TYR A 278 -12.76 -9.72 10.08
N ASN A 279 -12.23 -10.88 10.54
CA ASN A 279 -10.94 -10.97 11.20
C ASN A 279 -9.86 -11.33 10.18
N ASN A 280 -8.72 -10.69 10.27
CA ASN A 280 -7.55 -10.90 9.42
C ASN A 280 -6.38 -11.38 10.27
N TYR A 281 -5.70 -12.41 9.83
CA TYR A 281 -4.55 -13.01 10.50
C TYR A 281 -3.43 -13.23 9.49
N ALA A 282 -2.19 -13.01 9.90
CA ALA A 282 -1.03 -13.41 9.11
C ALA A 282 0.13 -13.84 10.00
N VAL A 283 0.90 -14.79 9.49
CA VAL A 283 2.20 -15.21 10.02
C VAL A 283 3.17 -15.34 8.87
N ALA A 284 4.35 -14.75 9.01
CA ALA A 284 5.43 -14.86 8.05
C ALA A 284 6.73 -15.26 8.73
N LEU A 285 7.50 -16.11 8.05
CA LEU A 285 8.83 -16.54 8.44
C LEU A 285 9.79 -16.22 7.30
N ALA A 286 10.98 -15.76 7.64
CA ALA A 286 12.02 -15.50 6.66
C ALA A 286 13.37 -16.02 7.18
N PHE A 287 14.04 -16.80 6.36
CA PHE A 287 15.29 -17.48 6.67
C PHE A 287 16.39 -16.96 5.74
N PRO A 288 17.58 -16.60 6.25
CA PRO A 288 18.75 -16.44 5.39
C PRO A 288 19.14 -17.80 4.80
N VAL A 289 19.34 -17.86 3.49
CA VAL A 289 19.74 -19.07 2.77
C VAL A 289 20.83 -18.71 1.76
N GLY A 290 22.07 -19.02 2.09
CA GLY A 290 23.24 -18.51 1.35
C GLY A 290 23.26 -16.97 1.40
N GLU A 291 23.47 -16.32 0.27
CA GLU A 291 23.37 -14.87 0.14
C GLU A 291 21.93 -14.36 -0.01
N GLY A 292 20.98 -15.28 -0.15
CA GLY A 292 19.57 -14.97 -0.38
C GLY A 292 18.70 -15.12 0.86
N LYS A 293 17.39 -14.98 0.64
CA LYS A 293 16.35 -15.04 1.69
C LYS A 293 15.19 -15.91 1.21
N LEU A 294 14.89 -16.95 1.94
CA LEU A 294 13.68 -17.76 1.77
C LEU A 294 12.59 -17.21 2.69
N SER A 295 11.42 -16.89 2.19
CA SER A 295 10.29 -16.39 2.97
C SER A 295 9.03 -17.20 2.69
N GLY A 296 8.32 -17.56 3.75
CA GLY A 296 7.02 -18.20 3.69
C GLY A 296 5.99 -17.39 4.48
N GLU A 297 4.78 -17.30 3.95
CA GLU A 297 3.70 -16.58 4.60
C GLU A 297 2.39 -17.36 4.49
N TYR A 298 1.65 -17.35 5.58
CA TYR A 298 0.26 -17.75 5.64
C TYR A 298 -0.60 -16.59 6.10
N SER A 299 -1.69 -16.30 5.39
CA SER A 299 -2.69 -15.34 5.84
C SER A 299 -4.10 -15.89 5.73
N MET A 300 -4.99 -15.42 6.60
CA MET A 300 -6.38 -15.84 6.67
C MET A 300 -7.30 -14.63 6.84
N LYS A 301 -8.35 -14.55 6.02
CA LYS A 301 -9.47 -13.64 6.18
C LYS A 301 -10.70 -14.43 6.58
N GLN A 302 -11.17 -14.21 7.82
CA GLN A 302 -12.27 -14.95 8.41
C GLN A 302 -13.53 -14.09 8.49
N PRO A 303 -14.63 -14.49 7.81
CA PRO A 303 -15.93 -13.84 7.93
C PRO A 303 -16.45 -13.89 9.36
N ARG A 304 -17.07 -12.80 9.81
CA ARG A 304 -17.76 -12.67 11.08
C ARG A 304 -19.23 -12.30 10.84
N LYS A 305 -20.08 -12.46 11.86
CA LYS A 305 -21.47 -12.02 11.89
C LYS A 305 -22.18 -12.17 10.53
N ALA A 306 -22.68 -11.08 9.96
CA ALA A 306 -23.45 -11.07 8.72
C ALA A 306 -22.69 -11.62 7.50
N ALA A 307 -21.38 -11.40 7.37
CA ALA A 307 -20.59 -12.02 6.31
C ALA A 307 -20.59 -13.55 6.39
N LYS A 308 -20.57 -14.11 7.61
CA LYS A 308 -20.71 -15.54 7.85
C LYS A 308 -22.12 -16.03 7.54
N ASP A 309 -23.15 -15.26 7.91
CA ASP A 309 -24.57 -15.59 7.66
C ASP A 309 -24.88 -15.57 6.15
N ASP A 310 -24.21 -14.71 5.36
CA ASP A 310 -24.26 -14.70 3.89
C ASP A 310 -23.54 -15.91 3.24
N GLY A 311 -23.02 -16.84 4.03
CA GLY A 311 -22.40 -18.08 3.56
C GLY A 311 -20.94 -17.95 3.14
N GLU A 312 -20.30 -16.79 3.36
CA GLU A 312 -18.90 -16.57 3.03
C GLU A 312 -17.97 -17.52 3.79
N LYS A 313 -16.87 -17.90 3.17
CA LYS A 313 -15.91 -18.88 3.71
C LYS A 313 -14.62 -18.20 4.13
N LYS A 314 -13.89 -18.84 5.04
CA LYS A 314 -12.53 -18.41 5.37
C LYS A 314 -11.67 -18.46 4.11
N GLN A 315 -11.05 -17.34 3.74
CA GLN A 315 -10.01 -17.31 2.73
C GLN A 315 -8.68 -17.68 3.40
N HIS A 316 -7.91 -18.52 2.73
CA HIS A 316 -6.56 -18.90 3.14
C HIS A 316 -5.60 -18.60 2.00
N ALA A 317 -4.51 -17.92 2.28
CA ALA A 317 -3.45 -17.67 1.32
C ALA A 317 -2.12 -18.20 1.86
N PHE A 318 -1.38 -18.85 0.99
CA PHE A 318 -0.05 -19.42 1.26
C PHE A 318 0.90 -18.89 0.19
N SER A 319 2.05 -18.40 0.57
CA SER A 319 3.11 -18.05 -0.36
C SER A 319 4.48 -18.52 0.14
N LEU A 320 5.32 -18.87 -0.79
CA LEU A 320 6.73 -19.22 -0.58
C LEU A 320 7.54 -18.54 -1.65
N ALA A 321 8.58 -17.84 -1.26
CA ALA A 321 9.43 -17.11 -2.19
C ALA A 321 10.90 -17.18 -1.76
N TYR A 322 11.77 -17.32 -2.74
CA TYR A 322 13.21 -17.19 -2.56
C TYR A 322 13.69 -15.97 -3.33
N LYS A 323 14.46 -15.11 -2.67
CA LYS A 323 15.07 -13.92 -3.26
C LYS A 323 16.59 -14.01 -3.12
N HIS A 324 17.30 -13.81 -4.23
CA HIS A 324 18.76 -13.80 -4.28
C HIS A 324 19.25 -12.44 -4.77
N PRO A 325 20.10 -11.72 -4.01
CA PRO A 325 20.68 -10.45 -4.44
C PRO A 325 21.75 -10.69 -5.49
N LEU A 326 21.67 -10.01 -6.63
CA LEU A 326 22.74 -9.91 -7.62
C LEU A 326 23.63 -8.69 -7.36
N SER A 327 23.07 -7.67 -6.72
CA SER A 327 23.74 -6.46 -6.28
C SER A 327 22.93 -5.76 -5.19
N LYS A 328 23.45 -4.62 -4.66
CA LYS A 328 22.68 -3.77 -3.73
C LYS A 328 21.34 -3.25 -4.27
N ARG A 329 21.16 -3.24 -5.60
CA ARG A 329 19.99 -2.69 -6.29
C ARG A 329 19.21 -3.71 -7.11
N THR A 330 19.74 -4.92 -7.30
CA THR A 330 19.15 -5.91 -8.21
C THR A 330 19.03 -7.26 -7.52
N ASP A 331 17.82 -7.78 -7.52
CA ASP A 331 17.49 -9.10 -6.98
C ASP A 331 16.84 -9.96 -8.07
N VAL A 332 17.10 -11.26 -8.08
CA VAL A 332 16.25 -12.25 -8.75
C VAL A 332 15.42 -12.99 -7.72
N TYR A 333 14.23 -13.44 -8.12
CA TYR A 333 13.36 -14.18 -7.21
C TYR A 333 12.61 -15.31 -7.91
N ALA A 334 12.17 -16.28 -7.11
CA ALA A 334 11.18 -17.28 -7.48
C ALA A 334 10.04 -17.26 -6.45
N ILE A 335 8.80 -17.43 -6.92
CA ILE A 335 7.61 -17.43 -6.06
C ILE A 335 6.65 -18.53 -6.44
N GLY A 336 6.00 -19.13 -5.42
CA GLY A 336 4.82 -19.95 -5.55
C GLY A 336 3.78 -19.51 -4.52
N ALA A 337 2.51 -19.37 -4.94
CA ALA A 337 1.44 -18.97 -4.03
C ALA A 337 0.11 -19.67 -4.39
N TYR A 338 -0.70 -19.90 -3.37
CA TYR A 338 -2.01 -20.50 -3.50
C TYR A 338 -3.01 -19.83 -2.56
N VAL A 339 -4.15 -19.40 -3.12
CA VAL A 339 -5.27 -18.85 -2.36
C VAL A 339 -6.46 -19.77 -2.48
N LYS A 340 -7.00 -20.21 -1.34
CA LYS A 340 -8.23 -20.99 -1.22
C LYS A 340 -9.37 -20.10 -0.76
N ASN A 341 -10.55 -20.29 -1.34
CA ASN A 341 -11.74 -19.47 -1.13
C ASN A 341 -11.46 -17.98 -1.40
N LEU A 342 -10.90 -17.72 -2.58
CA LEU A 342 -10.54 -16.37 -3.04
C LEU A 342 -11.75 -15.42 -2.87
N ASN A 343 -11.50 -14.23 -2.34
CA ASN A 343 -12.53 -13.24 -1.99
C ASN A 343 -13.64 -13.80 -1.07
N ASN A 344 -13.31 -14.76 -0.20
CA ASN A 344 -14.22 -15.49 0.69
C ASN A 344 -15.32 -16.30 -0.04
N GLN A 345 -15.18 -16.51 -1.35
CA GLN A 345 -16.13 -17.32 -2.13
C GLN A 345 -15.79 -18.81 -2.05
N THR A 346 -16.81 -19.63 -1.88
CA THR A 346 -16.67 -21.09 -1.74
C THR A 346 -15.97 -21.71 -2.94
N LYS A 347 -14.85 -22.40 -2.69
CA LYS A 347 -14.06 -23.14 -3.68
C LYS A 347 -13.40 -22.30 -4.78
N ASP A 348 -13.50 -20.97 -4.73
CA ASP A 348 -12.70 -20.12 -5.60
C ASP A 348 -11.24 -20.22 -5.22
N THR A 349 -10.37 -20.32 -6.22
CA THR A 349 -8.93 -20.50 -5.97
C THR A 349 -8.09 -19.64 -6.91
N ARG A 350 -6.91 -19.25 -6.44
CA ARG A 350 -5.87 -18.65 -7.28
C ARG A 350 -4.55 -19.36 -7.04
N THR A 351 -3.83 -19.66 -8.10
CA THR A 351 -2.47 -20.22 -8.05
C THR A 351 -1.56 -19.34 -8.85
N VAL A 352 -0.44 -18.92 -8.26
CA VAL A 352 0.60 -18.13 -8.92
C VAL A 352 1.93 -18.84 -8.76
N ALA A 353 2.72 -18.88 -9.81
CA ALA A 353 4.11 -19.33 -9.78
C ALA A 353 4.92 -18.53 -10.80
N GLY A 354 6.16 -18.19 -10.48
CA GLY A 354 6.99 -17.45 -11.41
C GLY A 354 8.38 -17.17 -10.92
N VAL A 355 9.18 -16.65 -11.83
CA VAL A 355 10.53 -16.15 -11.58
C VAL A 355 10.62 -14.72 -12.12
N GLY A 356 11.39 -13.88 -11.46
CA GLY A 356 11.48 -12.49 -11.85
C GLY A 356 12.75 -11.80 -11.37
N LEU A 357 12.86 -10.55 -11.75
CA LEU A 357 13.97 -9.67 -11.41
C LEU A 357 13.39 -8.34 -10.91
N THR A 358 13.94 -7.83 -9.83
CA THR A 358 13.66 -6.50 -9.32
C THR A 358 14.90 -5.64 -9.40
N HIS A 359 14.78 -4.44 -9.99
CA HIS A 359 15.86 -3.45 -10.05
C HIS A 359 15.41 -2.12 -9.44
N ARG A 360 16.28 -1.53 -8.61
CA ARG A 360 16.08 -0.20 -7.97
C ARG A 360 17.10 0.78 -8.50
N PHE A 361 16.70 1.98 -8.87
CA PHE A 361 17.58 3.04 -9.35
C PHE A 361 17.34 4.36 -8.63
#